data_8ea50aad88122fffe73b622017e2364d
#
_entry.id   8ea50aad88122fffe73b622017e2364d
#
_cell.length_a   1.000
_cell.length_b   1.000
_cell.length_c   1.000
_cell.angle_alpha   90.00
_cell.angle_beta   90.00
_cell.angle_gamma   90.00
#
_symmetry.space_group_name_H-M   'P 1'
#
loop_
_entity.id
_entity.type
_entity.pdbx_description
1 polymer ?
#
loop_
_entity_poly.entity_id
_entity_poly.type
_entity_poly.pdbx_seq_one_letter_code
_entity_poly.pdbx_strand_id
1 'polypeptide(L)'
;MGSEMCIRDSSLQMQEKKLFLLDAYALIYRSYYAFIKNPRINSKGVNTSAIFGFVNTLEDVLKKENPSHIAVGFDPSGPTFRHEAYELYKAQREETPEVIRQSVPIIKEIIKAYNIPIIEVPGFEADDVIGTLAKLAEKEGFDTYMMTPDKDYGQLVSPHIFIYKPKFGGGDFEVRGVEEIKQKFSIERPEQVIDILGLMAVSYTHLTLPTTSRV
;
A
#
# COMPACT_ATOMS: atom_id res chain seq x y z
N MET A 1 -40.21 27.64 41.00
CA MET A 1 -39.87 26.33 40.52
C MET A 1 -39.27 26.46 39.12
N GLY A 2 -37.96 26.66 39.08
CA GLY A 2 -37.23 26.84 37.82
C GLY A 2 -36.80 25.47 37.28
N SER A 3 -37.21 25.18 36.06
CA SER A 3 -36.76 24.00 35.29
C SER A 3 -35.40 24.34 34.68
N GLU A 4 -34.32 23.89 35.31
CA GLU A 4 -33.00 23.90 34.68
C GLU A 4 -32.98 22.88 33.55
N MET A 5 -33.08 23.37 32.34
CA MET A 5 -32.88 22.61 31.12
C MET A 5 -31.37 22.29 30.99
N CYS A 6 -31.02 21.09 31.38
CA CYS A 6 -29.67 20.54 31.23
C CYS A 6 -29.33 20.49 29.76
N ILE A 7 -28.60 21.50 29.25
CA ILE A 7 -27.95 21.46 27.93
C ILE A 7 -26.86 20.41 28.05
N ARG A 8 -27.12 19.21 27.53
CA ARG A 8 -26.07 18.25 27.26
C ARG A 8 -25.10 18.89 26.26
N ASP A 9 -23.97 19.30 26.77
CA ASP A 9 -22.79 19.58 25.97
C ASP A 9 -22.50 18.33 25.14
N SER A 10 -23.00 18.33 23.91
CA SER A 10 -22.50 17.44 22.88
C SER A 10 -21.11 17.93 22.51
N SER A 11 -20.11 17.54 23.30
CA SER A 11 -18.71 17.56 22.85
C SER A 11 -18.71 16.81 21.52
N LEU A 12 -18.66 17.56 20.42
CA LEU A 12 -18.29 17.08 19.11
C LEU A 12 -16.92 16.43 19.28
N GLN A 13 -16.89 15.12 19.57
CA GLN A 13 -15.70 14.34 19.37
C GLN A 13 -15.36 14.55 17.90
N MET A 14 -14.34 15.36 17.63
CA MET A 14 -13.74 15.44 16.31
C MET A 14 -13.30 14.02 15.97
N GLN A 15 -14.06 13.36 15.11
CA GLN A 15 -13.74 12.01 14.64
C GLN A 15 -12.35 12.10 14.01
N GLU A 16 -11.39 11.35 14.53
CA GLU A 16 -10.05 11.28 13.96
C GLU A 16 -10.18 10.98 12.46
N LYS A 17 -9.62 11.88 11.64
CA LYS A 17 -9.58 11.71 10.19
C LYS A 17 -8.51 10.69 9.83
N LYS A 18 -8.84 9.41 9.91
CA LYS A 18 -7.95 8.28 9.69
C LYS A 18 -8.26 7.63 8.35
N LEU A 19 -7.34 7.76 7.37
CA LEU A 19 -7.46 7.21 6.03
C LEU A 19 -6.54 6.01 5.85
N PHE A 20 -7.09 4.88 5.38
CA PHE A 20 -6.30 3.73 4.94
C PHE A 20 -6.33 3.61 3.43
N LEU A 21 -5.16 3.55 2.81
CA LEU A 21 -4.96 3.33 1.37
C LEU A 21 -4.24 1.99 1.18
N LEU A 22 -4.92 1.01 0.62
CA LEU A 22 -4.41 -0.34 0.42
C LEU A 22 -3.87 -0.51 -0.99
N ASP A 23 -2.63 -0.98 -1.11
CA ASP A 23 -2.05 -1.42 -2.37
C ASP A 23 -2.50 -2.86 -2.65
N ALA A 24 -3.43 -3.02 -3.59
CA ALA A 24 -4.08 -4.29 -3.84
C ALA A 24 -3.10 -5.38 -4.29
N TYR A 25 -2.31 -5.12 -5.33
CA TYR A 25 -1.41 -6.14 -5.87
C TYR A 25 -0.32 -6.53 -4.89
N ALA A 26 0.26 -5.58 -4.17
CA ALA A 26 1.26 -5.88 -3.15
C ALA A 26 0.71 -6.80 -2.05
N LEU A 27 -0.54 -6.60 -1.61
CA LEU A 27 -1.21 -7.45 -0.62
C LEU A 27 -1.65 -8.80 -1.20
N ILE A 28 -2.12 -8.85 -2.45
CA ILE A 28 -2.51 -10.07 -3.13
C ILE A 28 -1.30 -10.98 -3.35
N TYR A 29 -0.20 -10.45 -3.87
CA TYR A 29 1.05 -11.20 -4.05
C TYR A 29 1.60 -11.70 -2.72
N ARG A 30 1.63 -10.85 -1.71
CA ARG A 30 2.04 -11.25 -0.35
C ARG A 30 1.20 -12.42 0.16
N SER A 31 -0.10 -12.36 -0.02
CA SER A 31 -1.03 -13.41 0.40
C SER A 31 -0.80 -14.71 -0.38
N TYR A 32 -0.62 -14.63 -1.68
CA TYR A 32 -0.30 -15.78 -2.53
C TYR A 32 0.99 -16.48 -2.08
N TYR A 33 2.08 -15.73 -1.90
CA TYR A 33 3.37 -16.29 -1.50
C TYR A 33 3.37 -16.82 -0.05
N ALA A 34 2.58 -16.25 0.84
CA ALA A 34 2.46 -16.75 2.21
C ALA A 34 1.90 -18.20 2.26
N PHE A 35 1.06 -18.56 1.30
CA PHE A 35 0.45 -19.89 1.21
C PHE A 35 1.04 -20.77 0.12
N ILE A 36 2.14 -20.38 -0.52
CA ILE A 36 2.69 -21.10 -1.69
C ILE A 36 3.05 -22.57 -1.37
N LYS A 37 3.52 -22.84 -0.13
CA LYS A 37 3.89 -24.19 0.34
C LYS A 37 2.68 -25.00 0.85
N ASN A 38 1.59 -24.35 1.21
CA ASN A 38 0.37 -24.98 1.73
C ASN A 38 -0.86 -24.22 1.22
N PRO A 39 -1.22 -24.36 -0.07
CA PRO A 39 -2.26 -23.58 -0.70
C PRO A 39 -3.65 -23.92 -0.11
N ARG A 40 -4.49 -22.91 -0.03
CA ARG A 40 -5.90 -23.03 0.38
C ARG A 40 -6.73 -23.40 -0.83
N ILE A 41 -7.08 -24.67 -0.93
CA ILE A 41 -7.91 -25.21 -2.02
C ILE A 41 -9.34 -25.35 -1.51
N ASN A 42 -10.30 -24.81 -2.27
CA ASN A 42 -11.72 -24.99 -1.95
C ASN A 42 -12.26 -26.35 -2.43
N SER A 43 -13.52 -26.64 -2.12
CA SER A 43 -14.19 -27.90 -2.47
C SER A 43 -14.32 -28.12 -3.99
N LYS A 44 -14.11 -27.09 -4.81
CA LYS A 44 -14.12 -27.14 -6.27
C LYS A 44 -12.71 -27.29 -6.88
N GLY A 45 -11.68 -27.48 -6.05
CA GLY A 45 -10.29 -27.58 -6.49
C GLY A 45 -9.61 -26.25 -6.85
N VAL A 46 -10.24 -25.12 -6.57
CA VAL A 46 -9.69 -23.79 -6.89
C VAL A 46 -8.80 -23.31 -5.76
N ASN A 47 -7.62 -22.80 -6.11
CA ASN A 47 -6.71 -22.17 -5.15
C ASN A 47 -7.21 -20.78 -4.75
N THR A 48 -7.64 -20.63 -3.50
CA THR A 48 -8.18 -19.40 -2.94
C THR A 48 -7.20 -18.67 -1.99
N SER A 49 -5.94 -19.05 -1.98
CA SER A 49 -4.93 -18.53 -1.05
C SER A 49 -4.80 -17.02 -1.09
N ALA A 50 -4.74 -16.44 -2.29
CA ALA A 50 -4.62 -14.99 -2.48
C ALA A 50 -5.87 -14.25 -1.97
N ILE A 51 -7.07 -14.80 -2.26
CA ILE A 51 -8.35 -14.24 -1.80
C ILE A 51 -8.43 -14.30 -0.28
N PHE A 52 -8.17 -15.47 0.30
CA PHE A 52 -8.23 -15.70 1.73
C PHE A 52 -7.29 -14.75 2.50
N GLY A 53 -6.03 -14.67 2.07
CA GLY A 53 -5.05 -13.82 2.75
C GLY A 53 -5.37 -12.32 2.60
N PHE A 54 -5.84 -11.89 1.43
CA PHE A 54 -6.25 -10.50 1.22
C PHE A 54 -7.45 -10.14 2.12
N VAL A 55 -8.50 -10.96 2.11
CA VAL A 55 -9.72 -10.70 2.92
C VAL A 55 -9.40 -10.68 4.40
N ASN A 56 -8.62 -11.64 4.91
CA ASN A 56 -8.22 -11.62 6.32
C ASN A 56 -7.46 -10.34 6.67
N THR A 57 -6.57 -9.89 5.80
CA THR A 57 -5.81 -8.66 6.00
C THR A 57 -6.75 -7.43 6.02
N LEU A 58 -7.71 -7.38 5.09
CA LEU A 58 -8.72 -6.32 5.05
C LEU A 58 -9.57 -6.30 6.33
N GLU A 59 -10.08 -7.46 6.74
CA GLU A 59 -10.89 -7.57 7.97
C GLU A 59 -10.11 -7.20 9.23
N ASP A 60 -8.83 -7.58 9.31
CA ASP A 60 -7.96 -7.20 10.41
C ASP A 60 -7.84 -5.67 10.51
N VAL A 61 -7.65 -4.97 9.39
CA VAL A 61 -7.60 -3.50 9.37
C VAL A 61 -8.93 -2.90 9.81
N LEU A 62 -10.03 -3.37 9.25
CA LEU A 62 -11.35 -2.85 9.60
C LEU A 62 -11.67 -3.03 11.09
N LYS A 63 -11.32 -4.19 11.66
CA LYS A 63 -11.62 -4.51 13.06
C LYS A 63 -10.69 -3.82 14.06
N LYS A 64 -9.39 -3.74 13.74
CA LYS A 64 -8.38 -3.22 14.69
C LYS A 64 -8.24 -1.73 14.63
N GLU A 65 -8.27 -1.17 13.42
CA GLU A 65 -7.96 0.22 13.19
C GLU A 65 -9.19 1.13 13.08
N ASN A 66 -10.36 0.53 12.81
CA ASN A 66 -11.63 1.24 12.65
C ASN A 66 -11.47 2.55 11.85
N PRO A 67 -10.96 2.49 10.59
CA PRO A 67 -10.64 3.68 9.82
C PRO A 67 -11.89 4.51 9.54
N SER A 68 -11.77 5.84 9.59
CA SER A 68 -12.86 6.74 9.16
C SER A 68 -13.06 6.69 7.63
N HIS A 69 -11.96 6.45 6.90
CA HIS A 69 -11.94 6.34 5.44
C HIS A 69 -11.00 5.22 5.02
N ILE A 70 -11.38 4.48 3.99
CA ILE A 70 -10.57 3.40 3.42
C ILE A 70 -10.79 3.32 1.91
N ALA A 71 -9.74 3.06 1.14
CA ALA A 71 -9.82 2.79 -0.28
C ALA A 71 -8.75 1.77 -0.71
N VAL A 72 -8.98 1.10 -1.83
CA VAL A 72 -8.06 0.11 -2.38
C VAL A 72 -7.62 0.54 -3.78
N GLY A 73 -6.32 0.75 -3.96
CA GLY A 73 -5.70 1.08 -5.24
C GLY A 73 -5.34 -0.18 -6.03
N PHE A 74 -5.68 -0.20 -7.31
CA PHE A 74 -5.30 -1.22 -8.27
C PHE A 74 -4.51 -0.61 -9.42
N ASP A 75 -3.53 -1.36 -9.93
CA ASP A 75 -2.90 -1.03 -11.20
C ASP A 75 -3.91 -1.22 -12.33
N PRO A 76 -3.94 -0.32 -13.33
CA PRO A 76 -4.79 -0.47 -14.49
C PRO A 76 -4.33 -1.64 -15.38
N SER A 77 -5.25 -2.17 -16.17
CA SER A 77 -4.99 -3.27 -17.10
C SER A 77 -4.21 -2.87 -18.37
N GLY A 78 -3.86 -1.59 -18.50
CA GLY A 78 -3.18 -1.05 -19.70
C GLY A 78 -1.76 -0.53 -19.41
N PRO A 79 -1.07 -0.02 -20.43
CA PRO A 79 0.22 0.63 -20.26
C PRO A 79 0.07 1.90 -19.41
N THR A 80 1.13 2.23 -18.68
CA THR A 80 1.23 3.45 -17.91
C THR A 80 2.17 4.45 -18.62
N PHE A 81 2.17 5.69 -18.20
CA PHE A 81 3.06 6.72 -18.75
C PHE A 81 4.54 6.31 -18.72
N ARG A 82 4.94 5.42 -17.78
CA ARG A 82 6.31 4.89 -17.71
C ARG A 82 6.63 3.95 -18.88
N HIS A 83 5.66 3.20 -19.37
CA HIS A 83 5.83 2.35 -20.56
C HIS A 83 5.93 3.21 -21.83
N GLU A 84 5.21 4.34 -21.87
CA GLU A 84 5.32 5.31 -22.99
C GLU A 84 6.67 6.00 -22.98
N ALA A 85 7.20 6.35 -21.79
CA ALA A 85 8.49 7.01 -21.65
C ALA A 85 9.69 6.06 -21.86
N TYR A 86 9.53 4.77 -21.52
CA TYR A 86 10.59 3.77 -21.63
C TYR A 86 10.01 2.39 -21.94
N GLU A 87 10.17 1.96 -23.19
CA GLU A 87 9.58 0.71 -23.74
C GLU A 87 10.01 -0.55 -22.96
N LEU A 88 11.22 -0.57 -22.40
CA LEU A 88 11.71 -1.70 -21.59
C LEU A 88 11.30 -1.64 -20.12
N TYR A 89 10.43 -0.70 -19.73
CA TYR A 89 9.96 -0.60 -18.37
C TYR A 89 9.23 -1.87 -17.96
N LYS A 90 9.70 -2.53 -16.89
CA LYS A 90 9.16 -3.79 -16.39
C LYS A 90 9.14 -4.96 -17.40
N ALA A 91 9.82 -4.85 -18.54
CA ALA A 91 9.84 -5.90 -19.59
C ALA A 91 10.42 -7.25 -19.10
N GLN A 92 11.22 -7.24 -18.05
CA GLN A 92 11.80 -8.46 -17.44
C GLN A 92 10.95 -9.06 -16.33
N ARG A 93 9.77 -8.49 -16.02
CA ARG A 93 8.88 -9.07 -15.00
C ARG A 93 8.26 -10.36 -15.54
N GLU A 94 8.27 -11.39 -14.71
CA GLU A 94 7.53 -12.61 -14.96
C GLU A 94 6.04 -12.32 -15.11
N GLU A 95 5.36 -13.14 -15.90
CA GLU A 95 3.90 -13.04 -16.02
C GLU A 95 3.23 -13.25 -14.66
N THR A 96 2.15 -12.51 -14.45
CA THR A 96 1.33 -12.67 -13.24
C THR A 96 0.82 -14.11 -13.15
N PRO A 97 1.07 -14.82 -12.04
CA PRO A 97 0.57 -16.18 -11.84
C PRO A 97 -0.93 -16.30 -12.10
N GLU A 98 -1.34 -17.39 -12.77
CA GLU A 98 -2.74 -17.62 -13.12
C GLU A 98 -3.69 -17.54 -11.92
N VAL A 99 -3.26 -18.07 -10.77
CA VAL A 99 -4.01 -18.00 -9.50
C VAL A 99 -4.31 -16.55 -9.11
N ILE A 100 -3.36 -15.64 -9.29
CA ILE A 100 -3.56 -14.22 -9.00
C ILE A 100 -4.52 -13.61 -10.01
N ARG A 101 -4.33 -13.88 -11.30
CA ARG A 101 -5.23 -13.36 -12.36
C ARG A 101 -6.68 -13.75 -12.10
N GLN A 102 -6.92 -15.02 -11.71
CA GLN A 102 -8.27 -15.51 -11.37
C GLN A 102 -8.80 -14.93 -10.05
N SER A 103 -7.94 -14.60 -9.11
CA SER A 103 -8.33 -14.05 -7.79
C SER A 103 -8.74 -12.59 -7.85
N VAL A 104 -8.13 -11.78 -8.72
CA VAL A 104 -8.35 -10.33 -8.77
C VAL A 104 -9.82 -9.94 -8.99
N PRO A 105 -10.56 -10.52 -9.97
CA PRO A 105 -11.97 -10.19 -10.14
C PRO A 105 -12.81 -10.48 -8.89
N ILE A 106 -12.56 -11.62 -8.26
CA ILE A 106 -13.29 -12.04 -7.05
C ILE A 106 -12.98 -11.08 -5.89
N ILE A 107 -11.73 -10.69 -5.71
CA ILE A 107 -11.31 -9.72 -4.70
C ILE A 107 -12.00 -8.37 -4.94
N LYS A 108 -12.07 -7.90 -6.19
CA LYS A 108 -12.78 -6.65 -6.53
C LYS A 108 -14.27 -6.74 -6.18
N GLU A 109 -14.93 -7.87 -6.42
CA GLU A 109 -16.33 -8.08 -6.02
C GLU A 109 -16.51 -8.05 -4.50
N ILE A 110 -15.60 -8.69 -3.75
CA ILE A 110 -15.60 -8.67 -2.29
C ILE A 110 -15.43 -7.23 -1.77
N ILE A 111 -14.45 -6.47 -2.27
CA ILE A 111 -14.23 -5.07 -1.89
C ILE A 111 -15.49 -4.23 -2.13
N LYS A 112 -16.15 -4.42 -3.28
CA LYS A 112 -17.43 -3.75 -3.60
C LYS A 112 -18.54 -4.14 -2.61
N ALA A 113 -18.60 -5.43 -2.22
CA ALA A 113 -19.58 -5.91 -1.24
C ALA A 113 -19.37 -5.29 0.16
N TYR A 114 -18.13 -4.96 0.52
CA TYR A 114 -17.79 -4.18 1.73
C TYR A 114 -18.10 -2.68 1.56
N ASN A 115 -18.59 -2.24 0.41
CA ASN A 115 -18.81 -0.83 0.06
C ASN A 115 -17.52 0.02 0.18
N ILE A 116 -16.37 -0.57 -0.16
CA ILE A 116 -15.07 0.10 -0.15
C ILE A 116 -14.76 0.58 -1.57
N PRO A 117 -14.36 1.86 -1.76
CA PRO A 117 -13.95 2.38 -3.05
C PRO A 117 -12.75 1.63 -3.63
N ILE A 118 -12.86 1.25 -4.91
CA ILE A 118 -11.74 0.76 -5.71
C ILE A 118 -11.26 1.92 -6.59
N ILE A 119 -9.98 2.20 -6.54
CA ILE A 119 -9.35 3.29 -7.30
C ILE A 119 -8.41 2.66 -8.31
N GLU A 120 -8.70 2.87 -9.59
CA GLU A 120 -7.92 2.41 -10.73
C GLU A 120 -7.91 3.53 -11.77
N VAL A 121 -6.75 4.11 -12.03
CA VAL A 121 -6.63 5.27 -12.90
C VAL A 121 -5.86 4.88 -14.15
N PRO A 122 -6.46 4.91 -15.35
CA PRO A 122 -5.76 4.61 -16.59
C PRO A 122 -4.49 5.46 -16.76
N GLY A 123 -3.40 4.81 -17.13
CA GLY A 123 -2.11 5.47 -17.36
C GLY A 123 -1.23 5.68 -16.12
N PHE A 124 -1.73 5.42 -14.91
CA PHE A 124 -0.98 5.56 -13.65
C PHE A 124 -0.98 4.26 -12.85
N GLU A 125 0.13 3.94 -12.22
CA GLU A 125 0.22 2.78 -11.32
C GLU A 125 -0.47 3.05 -9.97
N ALA A 126 -0.80 2.00 -9.24
CA ALA A 126 -1.46 2.12 -7.94
C ALA A 126 -0.64 2.97 -6.95
N ASP A 127 0.70 2.87 -7.00
CA ASP A 127 1.62 3.64 -6.17
C ASP A 127 1.54 5.16 -6.44
N ASP A 128 1.40 5.57 -7.71
CA ASP A 128 1.22 6.98 -8.08
C ASP A 128 -0.09 7.53 -7.51
N VAL A 129 -1.15 6.73 -7.63
CA VAL A 129 -2.49 7.11 -7.18
C VAL A 129 -2.56 7.17 -5.66
N ILE A 130 -2.05 6.15 -4.97
CA ILE A 130 -2.01 6.09 -3.50
C ILE A 130 -1.15 7.24 -2.96
N GLY A 131 0.04 7.47 -3.55
CA GLY A 131 0.91 8.56 -3.13
C GLY A 131 0.27 9.94 -3.31
N THR A 132 -0.42 10.16 -4.43
CA THR A 132 -1.15 11.40 -4.68
C THR A 132 -2.28 11.60 -3.67
N LEU A 133 -3.08 10.57 -3.42
CA LEU A 133 -4.17 10.64 -2.45
C LEU A 133 -3.65 10.87 -1.02
N ALA A 134 -2.56 10.22 -0.64
CA ALA A 134 -1.95 10.43 0.67
C ALA A 134 -1.53 11.90 0.86
N LYS A 135 -0.89 12.50 -0.15
CA LYS A 135 -0.48 13.91 -0.10
C LYS A 135 -1.65 14.89 -0.14
N LEU A 136 -2.74 14.56 -0.81
CA LEU A 136 -3.96 15.36 -0.79
C LEU A 136 -4.66 15.26 0.57
N ALA A 137 -4.78 14.05 1.12
CA ALA A 137 -5.40 13.81 2.41
C ALA A 137 -4.63 14.49 3.56
N GLU A 138 -3.30 14.51 3.51
CA GLU A 138 -2.46 15.26 4.46
C GLU A 138 -2.84 16.74 4.52
N LYS A 139 -3.06 17.38 3.36
CA LYS A 139 -3.50 18.79 3.29
C LYS A 139 -4.88 19.02 3.88
N GLU A 140 -5.75 18.01 3.85
CA GLU A 140 -7.09 18.01 4.43
C GLU A 140 -7.09 17.61 5.93
N GLY A 141 -5.93 17.38 6.51
CA GLY A 141 -5.74 17.04 7.92
C GLY A 141 -6.07 15.60 8.27
N PHE A 142 -5.84 14.68 7.36
CA PHE A 142 -5.93 13.24 7.63
C PHE A 142 -4.60 12.66 8.09
N ASP A 143 -4.66 11.73 9.03
CA ASP A 143 -3.61 10.76 9.23
C ASP A 143 -3.80 9.60 8.26
N THR A 144 -2.85 9.44 7.33
CA THR A 144 -2.96 8.49 6.23
C THR A 144 -2.01 7.31 6.42
N TYR A 145 -2.56 6.11 6.33
CA TYR A 145 -1.84 4.84 6.46
C TYR A 145 -1.82 4.13 5.11
N MET A 146 -0.66 4.12 4.46
CA MET A 146 -0.43 3.40 3.21
C MET A 146 -0.11 1.95 3.53
N MET A 147 -1.03 1.04 3.20
CA MET A 147 -0.89 -0.37 3.50
C MET A 147 -0.21 -1.09 2.35
N THR A 148 1.11 -1.18 2.43
CA THR A 148 1.95 -1.82 1.43
C THR A 148 3.23 -2.38 2.08
N PRO A 149 3.77 -3.50 1.60
CA PRO A 149 5.12 -3.96 1.95
C PRO A 149 6.22 -3.23 1.19
N ASP A 150 5.88 -2.44 0.16
CA ASP A 150 6.83 -1.80 -0.73
C ASP A 150 7.63 -0.70 -0.01
N LYS A 151 8.94 -0.75 -0.18
CA LYS A 151 9.88 0.21 0.41
C LYS A 151 9.85 1.59 -0.26
N ASP A 152 9.39 1.63 -1.51
CA ASP A 152 9.41 2.84 -2.34
C ASP A 152 8.45 3.92 -1.78
N TYR A 153 7.41 3.52 -1.08
CA TYR A 153 6.53 4.42 -0.34
C TYR A 153 7.22 5.17 0.82
N GLY A 154 8.43 4.73 1.22
CA GLY A 154 9.21 5.41 2.27
C GLY A 154 9.47 6.89 1.99
N GLN A 155 9.57 7.27 0.71
CA GLN A 155 9.76 8.66 0.28
C GLN A 155 8.55 9.58 0.57
N LEU A 156 7.37 9.01 0.77
CA LEU A 156 6.12 9.75 0.98
C LEU A 156 5.83 10.01 2.45
N VAL A 157 6.53 9.32 3.35
CA VAL A 157 6.29 9.38 4.79
C VAL A 157 6.52 10.80 5.31
N SER A 158 5.60 11.24 6.17
CA SER A 158 5.59 12.57 6.79
C SER A 158 5.01 12.47 8.22
N PRO A 159 4.88 13.55 8.96
CA PRO A 159 4.23 13.53 10.28
C PRO A 159 2.78 12.99 10.26
N HIS A 160 2.10 13.02 9.09
CA HIS A 160 0.72 12.57 8.91
C HIS A 160 0.56 11.47 7.85
N ILE A 161 1.66 10.95 7.30
CA ILE A 161 1.64 9.85 6.33
C ILE A 161 2.54 8.73 6.82
N PHE A 162 1.98 7.55 6.98
CA PHE A 162 2.64 6.38 7.56
C PHE A 162 2.58 5.20 6.59
N ILE A 163 3.60 4.32 6.65
CA ILE A 163 3.52 3.00 6.06
C ILE A 163 2.93 2.05 7.10
N TYR A 164 1.89 1.33 6.73
CA TYR A 164 1.24 0.32 7.55
C TYR A 164 1.51 -1.05 6.94
N LYS A 165 2.36 -1.84 7.59
CA LYS A 165 2.88 -3.09 7.02
C LYS A 165 2.45 -4.28 7.87
N PRO A 166 1.78 -5.30 7.27
CA PRO A 166 1.53 -6.56 7.96
C PRO A 166 2.83 -7.26 8.34
N LYS A 167 3.00 -7.66 9.60
CA LYS A 167 4.15 -8.44 10.05
C LYS A 167 4.14 -9.85 9.46
N PHE A 168 5.31 -10.46 9.39
CA PHE A 168 5.44 -11.85 8.99
C PHE A 168 4.89 -12.75 10.10
N GLY A 169 4.06 -13.75 9.75
CA GLY A 169 3.45 -14.67 10.73
C GLY A 169 1.98 -14.38 11.04
N GLY A 170 1.43 -13.25 10.59
CA GLY A 170 0.01 -12.89 10.75
C GLY A 170 -0.33 -12.23 12.09
N GLY A 171 -1.44 -11.52 12.11
CA GLY A 171 -2.06 -10.97 13.33
C GLY A 171 -1.59 -9.58 13.76
N ASP A 172 -0.36 -9.18 13.47
CA ASP A 172 0.18 -7.88 13.85
C ASP A 172 0.60 -7.04 12.67
N PHE A 173 0.65 -5.74 12.89
CA PHE A 173 1.09 -4.74 11.93
C PHE A 173 2.24 -3.91 12.50
N GLU A 174 3.04 -3.35 11.61
CA GLU A 174 4.11 -2.43 11.91
C GLU A 174 3.78 -1.09 11.26
N VAL A 175 3.73 -0.03 12.06
CA VAL A 175 3.60 1.34 11.57
C VAL A 175 4.98 1.94 11.45
N ARG A 176 5.28 2.54 10.31
CA ARG A 176 6.53 3.25 10.08
C ARG A 176 6.26 4.71 9.74
N GLY A 177 6.67 5.57 10.63
CA GLY A 177 6.69 7.02 10.46
C GLY A 177 8.07 7.52 10.05
N VAL A 178 8.28 8.81 10.21
CA VAL A 178 9.50 9.51 9.81
C VAL A 178 10.75 8.91 10.45
N GLU A 179 10.72 8.65 11.75
CA GLU A 179 11.91 8.18 12.47
C GLU A 179 12.29 6.75 12.10
N GLU A 180 11.32 5.86 11.90
CA GLU A 180 11.57 4.49 11.46
C GLU A 180 12.15 4.45 10.04
N ILE A 181 11.71 5.34 9.16
CA ILE A 181 12.27 5.45 7.79
C ILE A 181 13.67 6.01 7.84
N LYS A 182 13.93 7.06 8.60
CA LYS A 182 15.27 7.66 8.77
C LYS A 182 16.26 6.63 9.32
N GLN A 183 15.87 5.90 10.34
CA GLN A 183 16.71 4.87 10.94
C GLN A 183 16.98 3.71 9.97
N LYS A 184 15.93 3.24 9.26
CA LYS A 184 16.04 2.12 8.32
C LYS A 184 17.00 2.38 7.17
N PHE A 185 16.99 3.59 6.62
CA PHE A 185 17.80 3.96 5.46
C PHE A 185 19.06 4.77 5.83
N SER A 186 19.26 5.08 7.13
CA SER A 186 20.37 5.93 7.62
C SER A 186 20.39 7.30 6.93
N ILE A 187 19.23 7.97 6.88
CA ILE A 187 19.01 9.25 6.22
C ILE A 187 18.48 10.29 7.21
N GLU A 188 18.58 11.57 6.83
CA GLU A 188 18.08 12.68 7.63
C GLU A 188 16.61 13.04 7.34
N ARG A 189 16.15 12.79 6.10
CA ARG A 189 14.80 13.12 5.64
C ARG A 189 14.23 12.00 4.78
N PRO A 190 12.92 11.67 4.90
CA PRO A 190 12.29 10.58 4.14
C PRO A 190 12.45 10.70 2.62
N GLU A 191 12.47 11.93 2.06
CA GLU A 191 12.60 12.15 0.63
C GLU A 191 13.93 11.60 0.07
N GLN A 192 14.97 11.49 0.88
CA GLN A 192 16.27 10.92 0.49
C GLN A 192 16.20 9.42 0.20
N VAL A 193 15.09 8.76 0.51
CA VAL A 193 14.82 7.38 0.06
C VAL A 193 14.90 7.28 -1.45
N ILE A 194 14.50 8.33 -2.20
CA ILE A 194 14.59 8.39 -3.66
C ILE A 194 16.02 8.17 -4.12
N ASP A 195 16.98 8.89 -3.52
CA ASP A 195 18.39 8.82 -3.90
C ASP A 195 18.97 7.41 -3.62
N ILE A 196 18.64 6.86 -2.46
CA ILE A 196 19.07 5.51 -2.07
C ILE A 196 18.51 4.46 -3.01
N LEU A 197 17.23 4.53 -3.32
CA LEU A 197 16.58 3.59 -4.23
C LEU A 197 17.11 3.72 -5.65
N GLY A 198 17.38 4.95 -6.11
CA GLY A 198 18.05 5.21 -7.38
C GLY A 198 19.42 4.55 -7.44
N LEU A 199 20.25 4.72 -6.42
CA LEU A 199 21.56 4.07 -6.33
C LEU A 199 21.47 2.53 -6.24
N MET A 200 20.47 2.00 -5.53
CA MET A 200 20.25 0.55 -5.46
C MET A 200 19.78 -0.03 -6.79
N ALA A 201 18.93 0.68 -7.53
CA ALA A 201 18.48 0.26 -8.86
C ALA A 201 19.64 0.20 -9.86
N VAL A 202 20.58 1.14 -9.76
CA VAL A 202 21.80 1.20 -10.58
C VAL A 202 22.73 -0.02 -10.33
N SER A 203 22.70 -0.63 -9.19
CA SER A 203 23.51 -1.82 -8.90
C SER A 203 23.14 -3.06 -9.73
N TYR A 204 21.95 -3.07 -10.35
CA TYR A 204 21.54 -4.10 -11.31
C TYR A 204 21.89 -3.76 -12.76
N THR A 205 22.24 -2.51 -13.06
CA THR A 205 22.83 -2.08 -14.32
C THR A 205 24.31 -1.83 -14.05
N HIS A 206 25.22 -2.58 -14.66
CA HIS A 206 26.67 -2.42 -14.51
C HIS A 206 27.14 -0.99 -14.84
N LEU A 207 26.99 -0.08 -13.91
CA LEU A 207 27.68 1.21 -13.93
C LEU A 207 29.06 0.99 -13.29
N THR A 208 30.03 0.67 -14.13
CA THR A 208 31.42 0.85 -13.77
C THR A 208 31.64 2.34 -13.58
N LEU A 209 31.83 2.75 -12.31
CA LEU A 209 32.37 4.10 -12.06
C LEU A 209 33.69 4.22 -12.82
N PRO A 210 33.92 5.33 -13.57
CA PRO A 210 35.21 5.54 -14.19
C PRO A 210 36.27 5.56 -13.10
N THR A 211 37.12 4.53 -13.06
CA THR A 211 38.33 4.54 -12.26
C THR A 211 39.22 5.63 -12.87
N THR A 212 39.29 6.78 -12.19
CA THR A 212 40.33 7.76 -12.50
C THR A 212 41.66 7.09 -12.22
N SER A 213 42.31 6.57 -13.25
CA SER A 213 43.73 6.24 -13.21
C SER A 213 44.48 7.54 -12.89
N ARG A 214 44.99 7.64 -11.67
CA ARG A 214 46.00 8.63 -11.35
C ARG A 214 47.28 8.24 -12.13
N VAL A 215 47.67 9.12 -13.04
CA VAL A 215 49.06 9.20 -13.55
C VAL A 215 49.90 9.89 -12.50
#